data_6df9d0b1065b8e051a25c5cbee834cac
#
_entry.id   6df9d0b1065b8e051a25c5cbee834cac
#
_cell.length_a   1.000
_cell.length_b   1.000
_cell.length_c   1.000
_cell.angle_alpha   90.00
_cell.angle_beta   90.00
_cell.angle_gamma   90.00
#
_symmetry.space_group_name_H-M   'P 1'
#
loop_
_entity.id
_entity.type
_entity.pdbx_description
1 polymer ?
#
loop_
_entity_poly.entity_id
_entity_poly.type
_entity_poly.pdbx_seq_one_letter_code
_entity_poly.pdbx_strand_id
1 'polypeptide(L)'
;FDVGIAEEHAVAMAAGLSIGGKKPVVALYSTFMQRAIDQLIIDVALPRENVVIAIDRAGLVGDDGPTHHGVFDMVYARMIPHVKILAPSDEAELASALHTALAIGGPVVLRYPRGEAPGALIPEEPVVFEEGVSKEVKPGEDVAILAFGRMVEQALGAASLLEGQGISARVVDMRLSLIHISEP
;
A
#
# COMPACT_ATOMS: atom_id res chain seq x y z
N PHE A 1 -14.13 -12.68 -9.66
CA PHE A 1 -14.77 -13.73 -8.86
C PHE A 1 -15.23 -13.14 -7.55
N ASP A 2 -16.47 -13.34 -7.18
CA ASP A 2 -16.99 -13.01 -5.85
C ASP A 2 -17.00 -14.30 -5.03
N VAL A 3 -16.29 -14.30 -3.91
CA VAL A 3 -16.17 -15.45 -3.00
C VAL A 3 -17.11 -15.36 -1.81
N GLY A 4 -17.96 -14.32 -1.76
CA GLY A 4 -18.78 -14.01 -0.58
C GLY A 4 -17.93 -13.56 0.60
N ILE A 5 -18.45 -13.73 1.82
CA ILE A 5 -17.73 -13.39 3.05
C ILE A 5 -16.80 -14.55 3.43
N ALA A 6 -15.70 -14.70 2.70
CA ALA A 6 -14.75 -15.82 2.84
C ALA A 6 -13.34 -15.37 2.45
N GLU A 7 -12.73 -14.49 3.27
CA GLU A 7 -11.43 -13.90 3.03
C GLU A 7 -10.32 -14.94 2.94
N GLU A 8 -10.36 -15.98 3.79
CA GLU A 8 -9.43 -17.09 3.78
C GLU A 8 -9.47 -17.84 2.44
N HIS A 9 -10.68 -18.10 1.95
CA HIS A 9 -10.85 -18.75 0.65
C HIS A 9 -10.36 -17.88 -0.49
N ALA A 10 -10.61 -16.55 -0.44
CA ALA A 10 -10.13 -15.62 -1.47
C ALA A 10 -8.60 -15.69 -1.62
N VAL A 11 -7.87 -15.67 -0.51
CA VAL A 11 -6.40 -15.70 -0.52
C VAL A 11 -5.87 -17.07 -0.94
N ALA A 12 -6.42 -18.17 -0.41
CA ALA A 12 -6.03 -19.53 -0.80
C ALA A 12 -6.30 -19.80 -2.30
N MET A 13 -7.47 -19.35 -2.81
CA MET A 13 -7.79 -19.45 -4.24
C MET A 13 -6.81 -18.65 -5.10
N ALA A 14 -6.44 -17.44 -4.65
CA ALA A 14 -5.47 -16.62 -5.36
C ALA A 14 -4.09 -17.29 -5.41
N ALA A 15 -3.64 -17.90 -4.32
CA ALA A 15 -2.41 -18.71 -4.32
C ALA A 15 -2.46 -19.82 -5.38
N GLY A 16 -3.57 -20.58 -5.43
CA GLY A 16 -3.76 -21.59 -6.46
C GLY A 16 -3.75 -21.05 -7.89
N LEU A 17 -4.34 -19.86 -8.11
CA LEU A 17 -4.30 -19.18 -9.41
C LEU A 17 -2.88 -18.75 -9.78
N SER A 18 -2.10 -18.26 -8.80
CA SER A 18 -0.68 -17.90 -9.02
C SER A 18 0.15 -19.10 -9.41
N ILE A 19 0.01 -20.23 -8.71
CA ILE A 19 0.65 -21.50 -9.05
C ILE A 19 0.27 -21.93 -10.49
N GLY A 20 -0.97 -21.67 -10.91
CA GLY A 20 -1.45 -21.89 -12.28
C GLY A 20 -0.97 -20.85 -13.31
N GLY A 21 -0.01 -19.97 -12.95
CA GLY A 21 0.61 -18.98 -13.85
C GLY A 21 -0.23 -17.73 -14.08
N LYS A 22 -1.22 -17.45 -13.23
CA LYS A 22 -1.99 -16.20 -13.27
C LYS A 22 -1.36 -15.15 -12.35
N LYS A 23 -1.81 -13.91 -12.49
CA LYS A 23 -1.46 -12.78 -11.60
C LYS A 23 -2.72 -12.30 -10.89
N PRO A 24 -3.15 -12.97 -9.82
CA PRO A 24 -4.37 -12.62 -9.11
C PRO A 24 -4.21 -11.35 -8.29
N VAL A 25 -5.30 -10.59 -8.22
CA VAL A 25 -5.46 -9.46 -7.29
C VAL A 25 -6.65 -9.80 -6.39
N VAL A 26 -6.42 -9.83 -5.08
CA VAL A 26 -7.45 -10.07 -4.07
C VAL A 26 -7.80 -8.74 -3.42
N ALA A 27 -9.05 -8.32 -3.55
CA ALA A 27 -9.53 -7.09 -2.92
C ALA A 27 -10.26 -7.40 -1.61
N LEU A 28 -9.73 -6.90 -0.50
CA LEU A 28 -10.25 -7.11 0.86
C LEU A 28 -10.31 -5.79 1.62
N TYR A 29 -11.18 -5.68 2.61
CA TYR A 29 -11.08 -4.60 3.60
C TYR A 29 -9.95 -4.88 4.58
N SER A 30 -9.23 -3.82 4.97
CA SER A 30 -8.11 -3.92 5.88
C SER A 30 -8.44 -4.68 7.17
N THR A 31 -9.56 -4.36 7.82
CA THR A 31 -10.00 -5.04 9.04
C THR A 31 -10.32 -6.52 8.80
N PHE A 32 -10.84 -6.91 7.63
CA PHE A 32 -11.23 -8.29 7.34
C PHE A 32 -10.07 -9.15 6.87
N MET A 33 -8.96 -8.54 6.43
CA MET A 33 -7.74 -9.27 6.14
C MET A 33 -7.22 -10.05 7.35
N GLN A 34 -7.57 -9.66 8.57
CA GLN A 34 -7.22 -10.41 9.80
C GLN A 34 -7.59 -11.90 9.72
N ARG A 35 -8.69 -12.24 9.01
CA ARG A 35 -9.12 -13.64 8.85
C ARG A 35 -8.23 -14.44 7.92
N ALA A 36 -7.52 -13.78 6.99
CA ALA A 36 -6.74 -14.42 5.94
C ALA A 36 -5.21 -14.33 6.16
N ILE A 37 -4.77 -13.96 7.37
CA ILE A 37 -3.33 -13.82 7.67
C ILE A 37 -2.62 -15.17 7.57
N ASP A 38 -3.24 -16.24 8.03
CA ASP A 38 -2.68 -17.59 7.94
C ASP A 38 -2.42 -17.97 6.47
N GLN A 39 -3.41 -17.78 5.60
CA GLN A 39 -3.30 -18.07 4.16
C GLN A 39 -2.25 -17.15 3.50
N LEU A 40 -2.16 -15.89 3.93
CA LEU A 40 -1.12 -14.99 3.42
C LEU A 40 0.27 -15.49 3.80
N ILE A 41 0.46 -16.02 5.02
CA ILE A 41 1.74 -16.57 5.48
C ILE A 41 2.07 -17.87 4.74
N ILE A 42 1.16 -18.85 4.80
CA ILE A 42 1.44 -20.24 4.41
C ILE A 42 1.27 -20.45 2.91
N ASP A 43 0.20 -19.91 2.32
CA ASP A 43 -0.15 -20.19 0.92
C ASP A 43 0.49 -19.20 -0.05
N VAL A 44 0.80 -17.98 0.39
CA VAL A 44 1.29 -16.91 -0.48
C VAL A 44 2.75 -16.54 -0.20
N ALA A 45 3.09 -16.17 1.05
CA ALA A 45 4.39 -15.61 1.36
C ALA A 45 5.48 -16.69 1.44
N LEU A 46 5.22 -17.81 2.08
CA LEU A 46 6.17 -18.92 2.22
C LEU A 46 6.64 -19.47 0.85
N PRO A 47 5.74 -19.80 -0.10
CA PRO A 47 6.13 -20.22 -1.44
C PRO A 47 6.49 -19.04 -2.38
N ARG A 48 6.34 -17.79 -1.93
CA ARG A 48 6.59 -16.55 -2.71
C ARG A 48 5.71 -16.43 -3.95
N GLU A 49 4.44 -16.78 -3.80
CA GLU A 49 3.47 -16.68 -4.88
C GLU A 49 3.21 -15.25 -5.30
N ASN A 50 3.01 -15.03 -6.60
CA ASN A 50 2.76 -13.70 -7.17
C ASN A 50 1.30 -13.29 -6.99
N VAL A 51 0.94 -12.90 -5.77
CA VAL A 51 -0.41 -12.46 -5.39
C VAL A 51 -0.36 -11.01 -4.90
N VAL A 52 -1.24 -10.18 -5.45
CA VAL A 52 -1.46 -8.81 -4.96
C VAL A 52 -2.66 -8.81 -4.03
N ILE A 53 -2.47 -8.40 -2.78
CA ILE A 53 -3.54 -8.17 -1.82
C ILE A 53 -3.85 -6.67 -1.81
N ALA A 54 -4.93 -6.28 -2.47
CA ALA A 54 -5.42 -4.90 -2.52
C ALA A 54 -6.30 -4.64 -1.28
N ILE A 55 -5.77 -3.87 -0.34
CA ILE A 55 -6.41 -3.59 0.94
C ILE A 55 -7.11 -2.25 0.88
N ASP A 56 -8.44 -2.30 0.80
CA ASP A 56 -9.32 -1.14 0.92
C ASP A 56 -9.56 -0.77 2.39
N ARG A 57 -9.98 0.45 2.64
CA ARG A 57 -10.29 0.99 3.98
C ARG A 57 -9.12 0.91 4.96
N ALA A 58 -7.91 1.11 4.47
CA ALA A 58 -6.72 1.21 5.31
C ALA A 58 -6.76 2.49 6.18
N GLY A 59 -6.53 2.35 7.47
CA GLY A 59 -6.58 3.45 8.43
C GLY A 59 -7.96 3.66 9.05
N LEU A 60 -8.25 4.89 9.48
CA LEU A 60 -9.52 5.25 10.09
C LEU A 60 -10.59 5.47 9.02
N VAL A 61 -11.78 4.92 9.21
CA VAL A 61 -12.86 4.89 8.20
C VAL A 61 -14.11 5.69 8.60
N GLY A 62 -14.07 6.46 9.69
CA GLY A 62 -15.16 7.35 10.11
C GLY A 62 -16.48 6.61 10.34
N ASP A 63 -17.46 6.88 9.49
CA ASP A 63 -18.85 6.40 9.64
C ASP A 63 -19.02 4.87 9.60
N ASP A 64 -18.08 4.12 9.04
CA ASP A 64 -18.12 2.65 9.07
C ASP A 64 -17.94 2.10 10.50
N GLY A 65 -17.45 2.91 11.42
CA GLY A 65 -17.33 2.60 12.83
C GLY A 65 -16.09 1.81 13.23
N PRO A 66 -15.94 1.54 14.54
CA PRO A 66 -14.69 1.00 15.10
C PRO A 66 -14.34 -0.41 14.62
N THR A 67 -15.33 -1.20 14.21
CA THR A 67 -15.11 -2.57 13.71
C THR A 67 -14.51 -2.59 12.31
N HIS A 68 -14.50 -1.46 11.60
CA HIS A 68 -14.01 -1.33 10.23
C HIS A 68 -12.70 -0.56 10.11
N HIS A 69 -12.15 -0.05 11.23
CA HIS A 69 -10.85 0.63 11.20
C HIS A 69 -9.74 -0.33 10.79
N GLY A 70 -9.02 0.03 9.73
CA GLY A 70 -7.89 -0.73 9.19
C GLY A 70 -6.56 -0.30 9.77
N VAL A 71 -6.35 -0.49 11.08
CA VAL A 71 -5.17 0.03 11.80
C VAL A 71 -4.06 -1.00 12.00
N PHE A 72 -4.30 -2.28 11.68
CA PHE A 72 -3.35 -3.37 11.92
C PHE A 72 -2.73 -3.94 10.65
N ASP A 73 -3.22 -3.60 9.47
CA ASP A 73 -2.78 -4.13 8.18
C ASP A 73 -1.25 -4.00 7.98
N MET A 74 -0.70 -2.83 8.30
CA MET A 74 0.74 -2.59 8.24
C MET A 74 1.53 -3.51 9.18
N VAL A 75 1.02 -3.74 10.39
CA VAL A 75 1.68 -4.61 11.37
C VAL A 75 1.72 -6.05 10.87
N TYR A 76 0.59 -6.57 10.39
CA TYR A 76 0.52 -7.92 9.85
C TYR A 76 1.41 -8.10 8.63
N ALA A 77 1.30 -7.21 7.65
CA ALA A 77 2.09 -7.32 6.43
C ALA A 77 3.61 -7.22 6.72
N ARG A 78 3.99 -6.36 7.68
CA ARG A 78 5.39 -6.17 8.07
C ARG A 78 6.03 -7.38 8.75
N MET A 79 5.27 -8.15 9.51
CA MET A 79 5.82 -9.31 10.21
C MET A 79 6.03 -10.53 9.30
N ILE A 80 5.47 -10.51 8.09
CA ILE A 80 5.53 -11.64 7.16
C ILE A 80 6.71 -11.44 6.21
N PRO A 81 7.71 -12.35 6.21
CA PRO A 81 8.84 -12.27 5.30
C PRO A 81 8.42 -12.23 3.83
N HIS A 82 9.18 -11.52 3.01
CA HIS A 82 8.98 -11.38 1.56
C HIS A 82 7.75 -10.60 1.11
N VAL A 83 6.86 -10.20 2.01
CA VAL A 83 5.71 -9.35 1.68
C VAL A 83 6.17 -7.92 1.49
N LYS A 84 5.95 -7.35 0.31
CA LYS A 84 6.20 -5.94 0.01
C LYS A 84 4.92 -5.14 0.23
N ILE A 85 5.05 -3.91 0.74
CA ILE A 85 3.89 -3.06 1.05
C ILE A 85 3.98 -1.77 0.26
N LEU A 86 2.97 -1.52 -0.57
CA LEU A 86 2.78 -0.28 -1.32
C LEU A 86 1.67 0.55 -0.68
N ALA A 87 1.90 1.84 -0.50
CA ALA A 87 0.93 2.78 0.04
C ALA A 87 0.93 4.06 -0.81
N PRO A 88 0.18 4.08 -1.91
CA PRO A 88 0.10 5.21 -2.83
C PRO A 88 -0.49 6.44 -2.16
N SER A 89 -0.02 7.62 -2.56
CA SER A 89 -0.43 8.91 -2.01
C SER A 89 -1.72 9.46 -2.64
N ASP A 90 -1.97 9.09 -3.89
CA ASP A 90 -3.11 9.53 -4.69
C ASP A 90 -3.54 8.45 -5.72
N GLU A 91 -4.55 8.73 -6.55
CA GLU A 91 -5.08 7.81 -7.55
C GLU A 91 -4.11 7.55 -8.71
N ALA A 92 -3.26 8.49 -9.07
CA ALA A 92 -2.24 8.31 -10.10
C ALA A 92 -1.11 7.38 -9.59
N GLU A 93 -0.68 7.58 -8.34
CA GLU A 93 0.25 6.69 -7.65
C GLU A 93 -0.41 5.31 -7.42
N LEU A 94 -1.73 5.21 -7.17
CA LEU A 94 -2.43 3.93 -7.02
C LEU A 94 -2.39 3.10 -8.30
N ALA A 95 -2.66 3.71 -9.45
CA ALA A 95 -2.57 3.05 -10.75
C ALA A 95 -1.14 2.51 -11.01
N SER A 96 -0.14 3.34 -10.75
CA SER A 96 1.28 2.98 -10.89
C SER A 96 1.71 1.93 -9.87
N ALA A 97 1.21 2.00 -8.63
CA ALA A 97 1.48 1.02 -7.59
C ALA A 97 0.89 -0.37 -7.90
N LEU A 98 -0.33 -0.42 -8.45
CA LEU A 98 -0.91 -1.69 -8.92
C LEU A 98 -0.10 -2.29 -10.06
N HIS A 99 0.28 -1.46 -11.03
CA HIS A 99 1.14 -1.90 -12.14
C HIS A 99 2.49 -2.43 -11.63
N THR A 100 3.10 -1.72 -10.68
CA THR A 100 4.33 -2.13 -10.01
C THR A 100 4.16 -3.45 -9.26
N ALA A 101 3.08 -3.61 -8.47
CA ALA A 101 2.79 -4.83 -7.74
C ALA A 101 2.70 -6.06 -8.65
N LEU A 102 2.08 -5.91 -9.82
CA LEU A 102 1.98 -6.98 -10.83
C LEU A 102 3.31 -7.27 -11.54
N ALA A 103 4.23 -6.31 -11.57
CA ALA A 103 5.54 -6.42 -12.22
C ALA A 103 6.61 -6.99 -11.30
N ILE A 104 6.62 -6.63 -10.01
CA ILE A 104 7.64 -7.04 -9.04
C ILE A 104 7.78 -8.57 -8.91
N GLY A 105 6.66 -9.29 -8.98
CA GLY A 105 6.62 -10.72 -8.67
C GLY A 105 6.76 -11.02 -7.17
N GLY A 106 6.00 -12.01 -6.69
CA GLY A 106 5.91 -12.36 -5.28
C GLY A 106 4.79 -11.63 -4.54
N PRO A 107 4.67 -11.81 -3.22
CA PRO A 107 3.55 -11.27 -2.45
C PRO A 107 3.66 -9.75 -2.26
N VAL A 108 2.61 -9.04 -2.65
CA VAL A 108 2.52 -7.58 -2.48
C VAL A 108 1.21 -7.21 -1.80
N VAL A 109 1.29 -6.39 -0.78
CA VAL A 109 0.16 -5.72 -0.16
C VAL A 109 0.09 -4.29 -0.68
N LEU A 110 -1.02 -3.95 -1.34
CA LEU A 110 -1.32 -2.61 -1.84
C LEU A 110 -2.44 -2.02 -0.99
N ARG A 111 -2.13 -1.03 -0.16
CA ARG A 111 -3.11 -0.46 0.78
C ARG A 111 -3.52 0.95 0.40
N TYR A 112 -4.83 1.23 0.47
CA TYR A 112 -5.39 2.55 0.21
C TYR A 112 -6.58 2.84 1.14
N PRO A 113 -6.82 4.12 1.48
CA PRO A 113 -7.88 4.50 2.41
C PRO A 113 -9.26 4.52 1.74
N ARG A 114 -10.31 4.55 2.56
CA ARG A 114 -11.64 5.00 2.13
C ARG A 114 -11.65 6.52 2.01
N GLY A 115 -12.33 7.05 1.01
CA GLY A 115 -12.57 8.48 0.83
C GLY A 115 -12.44 8.92 -0.62
N GLU A 116 -12.63 10.20 -0.84
CA GLU A 116 -12.39 10.83 -2.14
C GLU A 116 -10.89 10.97 -2.38
N ALA A 117 -10.50 10.75 -3.62
CA ALA A 117 -9.15 10.97 -4.07
C ALA A 117 -8.93 12.47 -4.36
N PRO A 118 -7.68 12.98 -4.26
CA PRO A 118 -7.39 14.41 -4.46
C PRO A 118 -7.61 14.93 -5.88
N GLY A 119 -7.89 14.08 -6.85
CA GLY A 119 -8.15 14.46 -8.25
C GLY A 119 -6.90 14.51 -9.11
N ALA A 120 -5.88 13.70 -8.79
CA ALA A 120 -4.69 13.58 -9.61
C ALA A 120 -5.02 12.92 -10.97
N LEU A 121 -4.39 13.42 -12.05
CA LEU A 121 -4.58 12.84 -13.37
C LEU A 121 -3.96 11.45 -13.44
N ILE A 122 -4.79 10.44 -13.66
CA ILE A 122 -4.32 9.06 -13.84
C ILE A 122 -3.58 8.99 -15.18
N PRO A 123 -2.31 8.53 -15.19
CA PRO A 123 -1.54 8.43 -16.42
C PRO A 123 -2.11 7.33 -17.34
N GLU A 124 -2.10 7.56 -18.65
CA GLU A 124 -2.48 6.54 -19.64
C GLU A 124 -1.58 5.31 -19.55
N GLU A 125 -0.29 5.51 -19.28
CA GLU A 125 0.70 4.46 -19.05
C GLU A 125 1.24 4.58 -17.62
N PRO A 126 0.78 3.70 -16.69
CA PRO A 126 1.30 3.67 -15.32
C PRO A 126 2.79 3.31 -15.28
N VAL A 127 3.53 3.97 -14.40
CA VAL A 127 4.97 3.75 -14.23
C VAL A 127 5.23 2.62 -13.24
N VAL A 128 6.21 1.76 -13.53
CA VAL A 128 6.73 0.79 -12.55
C VAL A 128 7.69 1.52 -11.62
N PHE A 129 7.43 1.46 -10.31
CA PHE A 129 8.31 2.04 -9.31
C PHE A 129 9.58 1.19 -9.16
N GLU A 130 10.70 1.85 -8.99
CA GLU A 130 11.92 1.19 -8.57
C GLU A 130 11.83 0.84 -7.08
N GLU A 131 12.18 -0.40 -6.73
CA GLU A 131 12.14 -0.88 -5.35
C GLU A 131 13.14 -0.12 -4.47
N GLY A 132 12.69 0.31 -3.29
CA GLY A 132 13.52 1.04 -2.34
C GLY A 132 13.73 2.52 -2.67
N VAL A 133 13.16 3.01 -3.77
CA VAL A 133 13.29 4.41 -4.20
C VAL A 133 12.07 5.22 -3.79
N SER A 134 12.29 6.23 -2.96
CA SER A 134 11.29 7.23 -2.59
C SER A 134 11.19 8.33 -3.66
N LYS A 135 10.13 9.15 -3.57
CA LYS A 135 9.92 10.30 -4.46
C LYS A 135 9.97 11.60 -3.66
N GLU A 136 10.88 12.50 -4.00
CA GLU A 136 10.80 13.87 -3.51
C GLU A 136 9.60 14.56 -4.18
N VAL A 137 8.62 15.01 -3.38
CA VAL A 137 7.43 15.70 -3.85
C VAL A 137 7.51 17.22 -3.62
N LYS A 138 8.33 17.66 -2.67
CA LYS A 138 8.67 19.06 -2.43
C LYS A 138 10.13 19.15 -1.96
N PRO A 139 10.97 19.99 -2.58
CA PRO A 139 12.33 20.25 -2.08
C PRO A 139 12.31 21.12 -0.82
N GLY A 140 13.37 21.05 -0.01
CA GLY A 140 13.56 21.85 1.19
C GLY A 140 14.90 21.55 1.84
N GLU A 141 15.40 22.47 2.70
CA GLU A 141 16.75 22.39 3.25
C GLU A 141 16.81 22.31 4.79
N ASP A 142 15.80 22.86 5.50
CA ASP A 142 15.83 22.95 6.96
C ASP A 142 15.31 21.70 7.66
N VAL A 143 14.25 21.07 7.12
CA VAL A 143 13.62 19.88 7.71
C VAL A 143 13.11 18.94 6.61
N ALA A 144 13.17 17.64 6.86
CA ALA A 144 12.58 16.62 5.97
C ALA A 144 11.37 15.96 6.63
N ILE A 145 10.24 15.92 5.91
CA ILE A 145 9.01 15.22 6.29
C ILE A 145 8.91 13.96 5.42
N LEU A 146 9.07 12.79 6.05
CA LEU A 146 8.90 11.50 5.39
C LEU A 146 7.45 11.05 5.58
N ALA A 147 6.73 10.89 4.49
CA ALA A 147 5.32 10.52 4.50
C ALA A 147 5.04 9.38 3.51
N PHE A 148 3.94 8.69 3.68
CA PHE A 148 3.47 7.69 2.73
C PHE A 148 1.94 7.61 2.71
N GLY A 149 1.38 7.18 1.59
CA GLY A 149 -0.05 7.13 1.40
C GLY A 149 -0.68 8.51 1.55
N ARG A 150 -1.89 8.58 2.02
CA ARG A 150 -2.64 9.84 2.20
C ARG A 150 -1.93 10.91 3.07
N MET A 151 -0.98 10.50 3.90
CA MET A 151 -0.22 11.44 4.73
C MET A 151 0.70 12.35 3.93
N VAL A 152 0.98 12.05 2.66
CA VAL A 152 1.77 12.93 1.77
C VAL A 152 1.05 14.26 1.55
N GLU A 153 -0.27 14.26 1.33
CA GLU A 153 -1.06 15.47 1.21
C GLU A 153 -0.99 16.33 2.48
N GLN A 154 -1.11 15.71 3.66
CA GLN A 154 -1.01 16.40 4.95
C GLN A 154 0.41 16.96 5.17
N ALA A 155 1.44 16.22 4.75
CA ALA A 155 2.82 16.67 4.82
C ALA A 155 3.09 17.90 3.92
N LEU A 156 2.50 17.94 2.73
CA LEU A 156 2.56 19.11 1.84
C LEU A 156 1.88 20.33 2.46
N GLY A 157 0.72 20.14 3.09
CA GLY A 157 0.04 21.19 3.84
C GLY A 157 0.88 21.72 5.00
N ALA A 158 1.49 20.82 5.78
CA ALA A 158 2.39 21.19 6.86
C ALA A 158 3.64 21.96 6.36
N ALA A 159 4.23 21.50 5.25
CA ALA A 159 5.37 22.17 4.63
C ALA A 159 5.02 23.60 4.18
N SER A 160 3.82 23.84 3.67
CA SER A 160 3.35 25.17 3.29
C SER A 160 3.18 26.08 4.51
N LEU A 161 2.71 25.55 5.64
CA LEU A 161 2.61 26.32 6.89
C LEU A 161 3.99 26.68 7.45
N LEU A 162 4.96 25.78 7.37
CA LEU A 162 6.34 26.02 7.79
C LEU A 162 7.02 27.08 6.92
N GLU A 163 6.78 27.05 5.60
CA GLU A 163 7.30 28.03 4.67
C GLU A 163 6.82 29.46 5.01
N GLY A 164 5.56 29.61 5.45
CA GLY A 164 5.04 30.86 6.00
C GLY A 164 5.76 31.38 7.25
N GLN A 165 6.51 30.50 7.93
CA GLN A 165 7.36 30.82 9.09
C GLN A 165 8.85 30.93 8.74
N GLY A 166 9.20 30.89 7.44
CA GLY A 166 10.58 30.96 6.95
C GLY A 166 11.37 29.65 7.08
N ILE A 167 10.69 28.51 7.28
CA ILE A 167 11.32 27.18 7.39
C ILE A 167 11.09 26.41 6.08
N SER A 168 12.18 26.04 5.40
CA SER A 168 12.17 25.29 4.14
C SER A 168 12.04 23.79 4.40
N ALA A 169 10.84 23.23 4.18
CA ALA A 169 10.57 21.82 4.45
C ALA A 169 10.55 20.99 3.16
N ARG A 170 11.39 19.95 3.14
CA ARG A 170 11.38 18.89 2.12
C ARG A 170 10.28 17.88 2.46
N VAL A 171 9.52 17.43 1.44
CA VAL A 171 8.56 16.34 1.60
C VAL A 171 8.95 15.20 0.69
N VAL A 172 9.03 13.99 1.28
CA VAL A 172 9.40 12.76 0.58
C VAL A 172 8.27 11.75 0.73
N ASP A 173 7.72 11.30 -0.40
CA ASP A 173 6.79 10.17 -0.45
C ASP A 173 7.60 8.87 -0.44
N MET A 174 7.40 8.07 0.59
CA MET A 174 8.14 6.82 0.79
C MET A 174 7.62 5.67 -0.07
N ARG A 175 6.44 5.78 -0.69
CA ARG A 175 5.79 4.83 -1.61
C ARG A 175 5.74 3.37 -1.14
N LEU A 176 6.92 2.81 -0.84
CA LEU A 176 7.14 1.47 -0.31
C LEU A 176 7.48 1.53 1.18
N SER A 177 7.06 0.53 1.94
CA SER A 177 7.42 0.47 3.35
C SER A 177 8.94 0.41 3.54
N LEU A 178 9.45 1.21 4.48
CA LEU A 178 10.86 1.31 4.88
C LEU A 178 11.50 -0.02 5.33
N ILE A 179 10.74 -1.10 5.51
CA ILE A 179 11.25 -2.37 6.04
C ILE A 179 12.20 -3.05 5.08
N HIS A 180 12.04 -2.82 3.78
CA HIS A 180 12.87 -3.44 2.75
C HIS A 180 14.18 -2.66 2.50
N ILE A 181 14.41 -1.55 3.21
CA ILE A 181 15.64 -0.74 3.12
C ILE A 181 16.70 -1.20 4.12
N SER A 182 16.36 -2.06 5.07
CA SER A 182 17.21 -2.40 6.21
C SER A 182 17.38 -3.91 6.46
N GLU A 183 17.46 -4.71 5.43
CA GLU A 183 18.03 -6.04 5.61
C GLU A 183 19.57 -5.91 5.46
N PRO A 184 20.37 -6.29 6.48
CA PRO A 184 21.81 -6.32 6.37
C PRO A 184 22.29 -7.41 5.43
#